data_82952bb32e88c878b530efd482fb7c0f
#
_entry.id   82952bb32e88c878b530efd482fb7c0f
#
_cell.length_a   1.000
_cell.length_b   1.000
_cell.length_c   1.000
_cell.angle_alpha   90.00
_cell.angle_beta   90.00
_cell.angle_gamma   90.00
#
_symmetry.space_group_name_H-M   'P 1'
#
loop_
_entity.id
_entity.type
_entity.pdbx_description
1 polymer ?
#
loop_
_entity_poly.entity_id
_entity_poly.type
_entity_poly.pdbx_seq_one_letter_code
_entity_poly.pdbx_strand_id
1 'polypeptide(L)'
;MRLSLVLVVTSSILFAPVASASTKAVKPAPIDYSDVTGPKIDSIKVNTTSLNLSKKAAVVKIIITVSDDLNSVDDASAYFARLDTDGKITGPKLMISKPKPSKRVSSKIIDGRRVEVFEMTSTFPKGLAAGQYKMLTGDFRDLASNRRQDLSSVNQSADLLPIITVS
;
A
#
# COMPACT_ATOMS: atom_id res chain seq x y z
N MET A 1 -1.00 -49.12 37.57
CA MET A 1 -0.74 -47.66 37.50
C MET A 1 0.17 -47.44 36.28
N ARG A 2 -0.36 -47.00 35.14
CA ARG A 2 0.41 -46.74 33.92
C ARG A 2 0.66 -45.24 33.80
N LEU A 3 1.93 -44.82 33.89
CA LEU A 3 2.34 -43.43 33.65
C LEU A 3 2.41 -43.21 32.13
N SER A 4 1.56 -42.33 31.59
CA SER A 4 1.66 -41.84 30.20
C SER A 4 2.56 -40.62 30.17
N LEU A 5 3.69 -40.76 29.52
CA LEU A 5 4.61 -39.64 29.27
C LEU A 5 4.09 -38.84 28.06
N VAL A 6 3.67 -37.58 28.30
CA VAL A 6 3.28 -36.64 27.25
C VAL A 6 4.55 -35.88 26.81
N LEU A 7 4.99 -36.15 25.58
CA LEU A 7 6.11 -35.42 24.95
C LEU A 7 5.57 -34.13 24.32
N VAL A 8 5.85 -32.99 24.95
CA VAL A 8 5.53 -31.68 24.38
C VAL A 8 6.67 -31.24 23.48
N VAL A 9 6.44 -31.30 22.17
CA VAL A 9 7.38 -30.77 21.15
C VAL A 9 7.09 -29.28 20.95
N THR A 10 7.91 -28.41 21.53
CA THR A 10 7.89 -26.98 21.27
C THR A 10 8.67 -26.67 19.99
N SER A 11 7.98 -26.44 18.89
CA SER A 11 8.59 -25.95 17.64
C SER A 11 8.92 -24.46 17.77
N SER A 12 10.20 -24.16 18.00
CA SER A 12 10.71 -22.79 17.95
C SER A 12 10.85 -22.35 16.49
N ILE A 13 9.93 -21.50 16.02
CA ILE A 13 10.05 -20.87 14.72
C ILE A 13 11.10 -19.75 14.85
N LEU A 14 12.29 -20.00 14.33
CA LEU A 14 13.34 -19.00 14.18
C LEU A 14 12.93 -18.05 13.06
N PHE A 15 12.45 -16.86 13.42
CA PHE A 15 12.35 -15.75 12.48
C PHE A 15 13.77 -15.23 12.20
N ALA A 16 14.32 -15.56 11.04
CA ALA A 16 15.52 -14.90 10.57
C ALA A 16 15.21 -13.41 10.35
N PRO A 17 16.06 -12.49 10.82
CA PRO A 17 15.88 -11.07 10.54
C PRO A 17 16.03 -10.86 9.03
N VAL A 18 14.95 -10.43 8.37
CA VAL A 18 15.02 -9.97 6.99
C VAL A 18 15.90 -8.72 7.01
N ALA A 19 17.14 -8.87 6.58
CA ALA A 19 18.05 -7.74 6.39
C ALA A 19 17.36 -6.74 5.45
N SER A 20 17.05 -5.56 5.99
CA SER A 20 16.49 -4.46 5.22
C SER A 20 17.59 -3.94 4.30
N ALA A 21 17.77 -4.56 3.14
CA ALA A 21 18.63 -4.03 2.11
C ALA A 21 18.07 -2.65 1.74
N SER A 22 18.88 -1.63 1.90
CA SER A 22 18.61 -0.28 1.43
C SER A 22 18.45 -0.36 -0.08
N THR A 23 17.22 -0.48 -0.56
CA THR A 23 16.91 -0.55 -1.98
C THR A 23 17.21 0.80 -2.61
N LYS A 24 18.25 0.80 -3.47
CA LYS A 24 18.60 1.97 -4.28
C LYS A 24 17.40 2.40 -5.10
N ALA A 25 17.05 3.68 -5.04
CA ALA A 25 15.91 4.22 -5.79
C ALA A 25 16.07 3.98 -7.31
N VAL A 26 15.01 3.50 -7.93
CA VAL A 26 14.98 3.25 -9.38
C VAL A 26 14.48 4.52 -10.08
N LYS A 27 15.23 4.97 -11.10
CA LYS A 27 14.83 6.14 -11.91
C LYS A 27 13.63 5.81 -12.80
N PRO A 28 12.75 6.80 -13.09
CA PRO A 28 11.72 6.63 -14.10
C PRO A 28 12.34 6.43 -15.48
N ALA A 29 11.60 5.76 -16.37
CA ALA A 29 11.96 5.66 -17.77
C ALA A 29 11.79 7.02 -18.49
N PRO A 30 12.38 7.20 -19.68
CA PRO A 30 12.05 8.31 -20.58
C PRO A 30 10.53 8.35 -20.85
N ILE A 31 10.00 9.56 -21.06
CA ILE A 31 8.58 9.76 -21.33
C ILE A 31 8.26 9.36 -22.76
N ASP A 32 7.24 8.56 -22.94
CA ASP A 32 6.63 8.28 -24.24
C ASP A 32 5.32 9.08 -24.35
N TYR A 33 5.33 10.13 -25.15
CA TYR A 33 4.16 10.99 -25.37
C TYR A 33 3.12 10.39 -26.31
N SER A 34 3.38 9.25 -26.93
CA SER A 34 2.36 8.52 -27.70
C SER A 34 1.40 7.73 -26.82
N ASP A 35 1.75 7.57 -25.54
CA ASP A 35 0.92 6.91 -24.57
C ASP A 35 -0.34 7.75 -24.25
N VAL A 36 -1.49 7.14 -24.38
CA VAL A 36 -2.80 7.73 -24.10
C VAL A 36 -3.56 6.97 -23.00
N THR A 37 -2.90 5.96 -22.41
CA THR A 37 -3.48 5.13 -21.35
C THR A 37 -2.90 5.54 -20.00
N GLY A 38 -3.69 5.47 -18.96
CA GLY A 38 -3.22 5.75 -17.60
C GLY A 38 -2.87 4.48 -16.83
N PRO A 39 -2.13 4.62 -15.73
CA PRO A 39 -1.67 3.51 -14.92
C PRO A 39 -2.84 2.77 -14.26
N LYS A 40 -2.63 1.47 -14.00
CA LYS A 40 -3.54 0.59 -13.29
C LYS A 40 -2.90 0.10 -12.00
N ILE A 41 -3.66 0.09 -10.89
CA ILE A 41 -3.21 -0.51 -9.64
C ILE A 41 -3.48 -2.01 -9.70
N ASP A 42 -2.41 -2.82 -9.64
CA ASP A 42 -2.50 -4.28 -9.68
C ASP A 42 -2.63 -4.88 -8.27
N SER A 43 -1.94 -4.31 -7.28
CA SER A 43 -2.05 -4.75 -5.89
C SER A 43 -1.66 -3.70 -4.88
N ILE A 44 -2.23 -3.80 -3.68
CA ILE A 44 -1.86 -2.99 -2.52
C ILE A 44 -1.66 -3.93 -1.34
N LYS A 45 -0.52 -3.80 -0.64
CA LYS A 45 -0.20 -4.55 0.56
C LYS A 45 0.18 -3.60 1.68
N VAL A 46 -0.22 -3.92 2.90
CA VAL A 46 0.16 -3.20 4.11
C VAL A 46 0.89 -4.12 5.08
N ASN A 47 1.79 -3.55 5.87
CA ASN A 47 2.55 -4.33 6.86
C ASN A 47 1.73 -4.73 8.10
N THR A 48 0.57 -4.10 8.31
CA THR A 48 -0.35 -4.43 9.40
C THR A 48 -1.77 -4.00 9.06
N THR A 49 -2.75 -4.70 9.59
CA THR A 49 -4.17 -4.36 9.50
C THR A 49 -4.78 -4.00 10.86
N SER A 50 -3.96 -4.01 11.93
CA SER A 50 -4.42 -3.68 13.29
C SER A 50 -3.38 -2.84 14.01
N LEU A 51 -3.82 -1.79 14.71
CA LEU A 51 -2.98 -0.85 15.44
C LEU A 51 -3.58 -0.58 16.83
N ASN A 52 -2.71 -0.55 17.84
CA ASN A 52 -3.03 0.02 19.14
C ASN A 52 -2.29 1.33 19.31
N LEU A 53 -3.03 2.44 19.31
CA LEU A 53 -2.51 3.81 19.35
C LEU A 53 -2.63 4.49 20.71
N SER A 54 -2.97 3.73 21.78
CA SER A 54 -3.14 4.28 23.12
C SER A 54 -1.84 4.87 23.71
N LYS A 55 -0.69 4.27 23.38
CA LYS A 55 0.62 4.65 23.93
C LYS A 55 1.49 5.47 22.98
N LYS A 56 1.46 5.17 21.69
CA LYS A 56 2.35 5.81 20.69
C LYS A 56 1.69 5.86 19.31
N ALA A 57 2.20 6.76 18.47
CA ALA A 57 1.88 6.77 17.04
C ALA A 57 2.45 5.53 16.35
N ALA A 58 1.86 5.15 15.21
CA ALA A 58 2.36 4.06 14.38
C ALA A 58 2.51 4.50 12.92
N VAL A 59 3.48 3.89 12.22
CA VAL A 59 3.68 4.08 10.78
C VAL A 59 3.22 2.82 10.08
N VAL A 60 2.26 2.96 9.18
CA VAL A 60 1.83 1.89 8.27
C VAL A 60 2.66 2.03 6.99
N LYS A 61 3.34 0.94 6.63
CA LYS A 61 4.05 0.80 5.36
C LYS A 61 3.09 0.20 4.34
N ILE A 62 3.05 0.80 3.16
CA ILE A 62 2.18 0.41 2.05
C ILE A 62 3.06 0.08 0.86
N ILE A 63 2.87 -1.08 0.25
CA ILE A 63 3.49 -1.47 -1.00
C ILE A 63 2.41 -1.48 -2.06
N ILE A 64 2.58 -0.67 -3.09
CA ILE A 64 1.66 -0.58 -4.24
C ILE A 64 2.39 -1.08 -5.48
N THR A 65 1.76 -2.01 -6.19
CA THR A 65 2.19 -2.43 -7.52
C THR A 65 1.26 -1.81 -8.54
N VAL A 66 1.85 -1.16 -9.53
CA VAL A 66 1.15 -0.46 -10.60
C VAL A 66 1.71 -0.93 -11.92
N SER A 67 0.85 -1.15 -12.91
CA SER A 67 1.25 -1.40 -14.28
C SER A 67 0.77 -0.28 -15.20
N ASP A 68 1.57 -0.03 -16.23
CA ASP A 68 1.31 0.95 -17.27
C ASP A 68 1.82 0.42 -18.61
N ASP A 69 1.24 0.84 -19.71
CA ASP A 69 1.61 0.30 -21.01
C ASP A 69 3.01 0.77 -21.41
N LEU A 70 3.32 2.04 -21.25
CA LEU A 70 4.56 2.64 -21.76
C LEU A 70 5.30 3.46 -20.69
N ASN A 71 4.59 4.25 -19.88
CA ASN A 71 5.20 5.22 -19.00
C ASN A 71 5.38 4.75 -17.57
N SER A 72 6.18 5.49 -16.83
CA SER A 72 6.31 5.36 -15.37
C SER A 72 5.25 6.21 -14.67
N VAL A 73 4.84 5.80 -13.49
CA VAL A 73 3.95 6.60 -12.63
C VAL A 73 4.71 7.82 -12.10
N ASP A 74 4.14 9.00 -12.27
CA ASP A 74 4.69 10.28 -11.81
C ASP A 74 4.03 10.75 -10.51
N ASP A 75 2.72 10.81 -10.50
CA ASP A 75 1.95 11.30 -9.35
C ASP A 75 0.93 10.26 -8.88
N ALA A 76 0.82 10.15 -7.56
CA ALA A 76 -0.18 9.34 -6.92
C ALA A 76 -0.60 9.98 -5.61
N SER A 77 -1.89 10.01 -5.36
CA SER A 77 -2.44 10.43 -4.08
C SER A 77 -3.27 9.31 -3.46
N ALA A 78 -3.13 9.15 -2.17
CA ALA A 78 -3.92 8.22 -1.39
C ALA A 78 -4.02 8.71 0.06
N TYR A 79 -5.01 8.22 0.78
CA TYR A 79 -5.19 8.53 2.20
C TYR A 79 -6.00 7.43 2.88
N PHE A 80 -5.90 7.34 4.20
CA PHE A 80 -6.83 6.59 5.00
C PHE A 80 -7.92 7.51 5.54
N ALA A 81 -9.17 7.06 5.52
CA ALA A 81 -10.27 7.75 6.14
C ALA A 81 -11.06 6.77 7.03
N ARG A 82 -11.54 7.28 8.17
CA ARG A 82 -12.35 6.50 9.08
C ARG A 82 -13.71 6.19 8.44
N LEU A 83 -14.19 4.97 8.69
CA LEU A 83 -15.55 4.56 8.36
C LEU A 83 -16.43 4.70 9.61
N ASP A 84 -17.68 5.11 9.42
CA ASP A 84 -18.73 4.97 10.43
C ASP A 84 -19.32 3.56 10.44
N THR A 85 -20.36 3.34 11.25
CA THR A 85 -21.07 2.07 11.36
C THR A 85 -21.76 1.64 10.06
N ASP A 86 -22.09 2.59 9.21
CA ASP A 86 -22.74 2.37 7.92
C ASP A 86 -21.72 2.21 6.76
N GLY A 87 -20.42 2.23 7.10
CA GLY A 87 -19.34 2.14 6.12
C GLY A 87 -19.08 3.42 5.33
N LYS A 88 -19.68 4.56 5.74
CA LYS A 88 -19.44 5.86 5.11
C LYS A 88 -18.16 6.50 5.68
N ILE A 89 -17.52 7.28 4.83
CA ILE A 89 -16.31 8.02 5.19
C ILE A 89 -16.65 9.12 6.18
N THR A 90 -15.94 9.14 7.30
CA THR A 90 -16.07 10.17 8.34
C THR A 90 -14.70 10.53 8.92
N GLY A 91 -14.59 11.69 9.55
CA GLY A 91 -13.37 12.13 10.25
C GLY A 91 -12.22 12.58 9.35
N PRO A 92 -11.04 12.79 9.94
CA PRO A 92 -9.90 13.34 9.23
C PRO A 92 -9.30 12.33 8.25
N LYS A 93 -8.73 12.84 7.14
CA LYS A 93 -7.96 12.07 6.18
C LYS A 93 -6.51 11.97 6.62
N LEU A 94 -5.99 10.75 6.76
CA LEU A 94 -4.58 10.51 7.02
C LEU A 94 -3.86 10.31 5.69
N MET A 95 -3.11 11.33 5.29
CA MET A 95 -2.40 11.30 4.00
C MET A 95 -1.36 10.20 3.96
N ILE A 96 -1.31 9.52 2.83
CA ILE A 96 -0.22 8.62 2.47
C ILE A 96 0.82 9.44 1.70
N SER A 97 2.09 9.24 1.99
CA SER A 97 3.15 9.94 1.26
C SER A 97 3.06 9.61 -0.23
N LYS A 98 3.13 10.64 -1.06
CA LYS A 98 3.17 10.47 -2.52
C LYS A 98 4.37 9.59 -2.92
N PRO A 99 4.21 8.71 -3.92
CA PRO A 99 5.36 8.04 -4.51
C PRO A 99 6.27 9.10 -5.12
N LYS A 100 7.50 9.12 -4.65
CA LYS A 100 8.57 9.92 -5.25
C LYS A 100 9.50 8.96 -5.99
N PRO A 101 10.33 9.43 -6.94
CA PRO A 101 11.33 8.57 -7.57
C PRO A 101 12.17 7.79 -6.55
N SER A 102 12.45 8.41 -5.39
CA SER A 102 13.18 7.78 -4.27
C SER A 102 12.41 6.67 -3.56
N LYS A 103 11.13 6.53 -3.78
CA LYS A 103 10.29 5.48 -3.20
C LYS A 103 9.86 4.41 -4.20
N ARG A 104 10.23 4.54 -5.47
CA ARG A 104 10.11 3.47 -6.45
C ARG A 104 11.16 2.42 -6.15
N VAL A 105 10.75 1.24 -5.74
CA VAL A 105 11.65 0.14 -5.34
C VAL A 105 11.92 -0.84 -6.47
N SER A 106 11.08 -0.84 -7.50
CA SER A 106 11.25 -1.67 -8.70
C SER A 106 10.58 -1.03 -9.90
N SER A 107 11.16 -1.21 -11.09
CA SER A 107 10.55 -0.93 -12.39
C SER A 107 11.03 -1.98 -13.38
N LYS A 108 10.12 -2.73 -13.99
CA LYS A 108 10.40 -3.84 -14.92
C LYS A 108 9.40 -3.83 -16.05
N ILE A 109 9.77 -4.37 -17.21
CA ILE A 109 8.83 -4.71 -18.25
C ILE A 109 8.44 -6.18 -18.08
N ILE A 110 7.14 -6.43 -17.98
CA ILE A 110 6.54 -7.76 -17.86
C ILE A 110 5.40 -7.82 -18.87
N ASP A 111 5.45 -8.77 -19.78
CA ASP A 111 4.47 -8.95 -20.86
C ASP A 111 4.17 -7.67 -21.64
N GLY A 112 5.24 -6.91 -21.96
CA GLY A 112 5.16 -5.66 -22.71
C GLY A 112 4.69 -4.44 -21.90
N ARG A 113 4.32 -4.62 -20.63
CA ARG A 113 3.88 -3.53 -19.74
C ARG A 113 4.96 -3.16 -18.74
N ARG A 114 5.02 -1.91 -18.37
CA ARG A 114 5.86 -1.42 -17.28
C ARG A 114 5.17 -1.70 -15.95
N VAL A 115 5.79 -2.54 -15.12
CA VAL A 115 5.33 -2.85 -13.77
C VAL A 115 6.26 -2.18 -12.77
N GLU A 116 5.71 -1.32 -11.94
CA GLU A 116 6.44 -0.56 -10.93
C GLU A 116 5.94 -0.86 -9.53
N VAL A 117 6.86 -0.89 -8.58
CA VAL A 117 6.54 -1.11 -7.16
C VAL A 117 6.97 0.12 -6.37
N PHE A 118 6.06 0.66 -5.58
CA PHE A 118 6.28 1.81 -4.72
C PHE A 118 6.15 1.44 -3.25
N GLU A 119 7.07 1.95 -2.43
CA GLU A 119 6.93 1.95 -0.98
C GLU A 119 6.44 3.32 -0.53
N MET A 120 5.33 3.34 0.18
CA MET A 120 4.70 4.53 0.73
C MET A 120 4.45 4.34 2.23
N THR A 121 4.20 5.42 2.94
CA THR A 121 3.92 5.38 4.38
C THR A 121 2.76 6.29 4.74
N SER A 122 2.02 5.91 5.78
CA SER A 122 1.06 6.77 6.45
C SER A 122 1.30 6.73 7.95
N THR A 123 1.26 7.90 8.60
CA THR A 123 1.40 8.00 10.05
C THR A 123 0.02 8.06 10.69
N PHE A 124 -0.24 7.13 11.59
CA PHE A 124 -1.40 7.09 12.45
C PHE A 124 -1.00 7.70 13.79
N PRO A 125 -1.52 8.89 14.17
CA PRO A 125 -1.10 9.57 15.38
C PRO A 125 -1.58 8.85 16.64
N LYS A 126 -0.85 9.04 17.75
CA LYS A 126 -1.30 8.59 19.07
C LYS A 126 -2.67 9.18 19.40
N GLY A 127 -3.53 8.36 19.99
CA GLY A 127 -4.88 8.78 20.43
C GLY A 127 -5.86 8.98 19.28
N LEU A 128 -5.52 8.52 18.07
CA LEU A 128 -6.50 8.49 16.99
C LEU A 128 -7.70 7.64 17.42
N ALA A 129 -8.92 8.11 17.10
CA ALA A 129 -10.15 7.45 17.50
C ALA A 129 -10.21 6.00 17.02
N ALA A 130 -10.64 5.09 17.90
CA ALA A 130 -10.83 3.69 17.55
C ALA A 130 -11.84 3.53 16.39
N GLY A 131 -11.64 2.51 15.58
CA GLY A 131 -12.51 2.22 14.44
C GLY A 131 -11.76 1.69 13.22
N GLN A 132 -12.46 1.56 12.11
CA GLN A 132 -11.91 1.13 10.85
C GLN A 132 -11.50 2.33 9.98
N TYR A 133 -10.31 2.25 9.41
CA TYR A 133 -9.75 3.24 8.50
C TYR A 133 -9.50 2.57 7.15
N LYS A 134 -10.30 2.93 6.15
CA LYS A 134 -10.16 2.40 4.79
C LYS A 134 -9.19 3.27 3.99
N MET A 135 -8.29 2.64 3.26
CA MET A 135 -7.50 3.34 2.26
C MET A 135 -8.38 3.78 1.11
N LEU A 136 -8.17 5.00 0.64
CA LEU A 136 -8.81 5.57 -0.53
C LEU A 136 -7.72 6.09 -1.45
N THR A 137 -7.82 5.73 -2.71
CA THR A 137 -6.91 6.23 -3.74
C THR A 137 -7.50 7.49 -4.35
N GLY A 138 -6.66 8.50 -4.53
CA GLY A 138 -6.97 9.69 -5.31
C GLY A 138 -6.48 9.54 -6.74
N ASP A 139 -5.86 10.60 -7.24
CA ASP A 139 -5.34 10.66 -8.60
C ASP A 139 -4.05 9.84 -8.75
N PHE A 140 -3.99 8.99 -9.76
CA PHE A 140 -2.78 8.31 -10.20
C PHE A 140 -2.52 8.71 -11.64
N ARG A 141 -1.32 9.19 -11.95
CA ARG A 141 -0.92 9.63 -13.28
C ARG A 141 0.42 9.03 -13.66
N ASP A 142 0.59 8.81 -14.96
CA ASP A 142 1.88 8.53 -15.56
C ASP A 142 2.67 9.81 -15.86
N LEU A 143 3.86 9.64 -16.42
CA LEU A 143 4.71 10.75 -16.85
C LEU A 143 4.18 11.50 -18.07
N ALA A 144 3.33 10.90 -18.91
CA ALA A 144 2.63 11.58 -20.01
C ALA A 144 1.36 12.32 -19.52
N SER A 145 1.10 12.33 -18.20
CA SER A 145 -0.06 12.94 -17.55
C SER A 145 -1.39 12.24 -17.78
N ASN A 146 -1.37 10.99 -18.27
CA ASN A 146 -2.57 10.19 -18.36
C ASN A 146 -3.02 9.76 -16.96
N ARG A 147 -4.30 9.90 -16.69
CA ARG A 147 -4.88 9.51 -15.40
C ARG A 147 -5.26 8.05 -15.40
N ARG A 148 -5.21 7.43 -14.24
CA ARG A 148 -5.71 6.08 -14.00
C ARG A 148 -7.12 5.90 -14.58
N GLN A 149 -7.30 4.90 -15.44
CA GLN A 149 -8.56 4.67 -16.15
C GLN A 149 -9.66 4.04 -15.27
N ASP A 150 -9.27 3.32 -14.22
CA ASP A 150 -10.20 2.60 -13.35
C ASP A 150 -10.79 3.46 -12.21
N LEU A 151 -10.59 4.78 -12.23
CA LEU A 151 -11.23 5.69 -11.28
C LEU A 151 -12.77 5.70 -11.39
N SER A 152 -13.32 5.35 -12.55
CA SER A 152 -14.77 5.22 -12.75
C SER A 152 -15.34 3.91 -12.18
N SER A 153 -14.53 2.91 -11.96
CA SER A 153 -14.89 1.64 -11.35
C SER A 153 -14.47 1.60 -9.87
N VAL A 154 -15.06 2.46 -9.07
CA VAL A 154 -14.91 2.47 -7.59
C VAL A 154 -15.13 1.07 -7.00
N ASN A 155 -15.82 0.20 -7.71
CA ASN A 155 -16.17 -1.15 -7.28
C ASN A 155 -15.07 -2.20 -7.52
N GLN A 156 -14.21 -2.08 -8.54
CA GLN A 156 -13.15 -3.08 -8.77
C GLN A 156 -11.93 -2.90 -7.87
N SER A 157 -11.66 -1.67 -7.42
CA SER A 157 -10.57 -1.41 -6.47
C SER A 157 -11.01 -1.56 -5.01
N ALA A 158 -12.29 -1.63 -4.72
CA ALA A 158 -12.80 -1.65 -3.34
C ALA A 158 -12.26 -2.83 -2.54
N ASP A 159 -12.12 -4.00 -3.17
CA ASP A 159 -11.60 -5.22 -2.54
C ASP A 159 -10.08 -5.22 -2.38
N LEU A 160 -9.37 -4.39 -3.17
CA LEU A 160 -7.92 -4.25 -3.08
C LEU A 160 -7.49 -3.23 -2.01
N LEU A 161 -8.41 -2.38 -1.55
CA LEU A 161 -8.09 -1.28 -0.64
C LEU A 161 -8.05 -1.75 0.81
N PRO A 162 -6.89 -1.71 1.47
CA PRO A 162 -6.75 -2.22 2.83
C PRO A 162 -7.55 -1.41 3.84
N ILE A 163 -8.04 -2.11 4.86
CA ILE A 163 -8.65 -1.53 6.05
C ILE A 163 -7.72 -1.75 7.23
N ILE A 164 -7.46 -0.68 7.99
CA ILE A 164 -6.70 -0.71 9.24
C ILE A 164 -7.67 -0.54 10.39
N THR A 165 -7.67 -1.50 11.31
CA THR A 165 -8.44 -1.40 12.56
C THR A 165 -7.60 -0.76 13.65
N VAL A 166 -8.09 0.31 14.25
CA VAL A 166 -7.49 1.03 15.37
C VAL A 166 -8.25 0.69 16.66
N SER A 167 -7.52 0.31 17.69
CA SER A 167 -8.02 0.03 19.05
C SER A 167 -7.34 0.91 20.10
#